data_9080d72ec24cd79e8148a245119521cd
#
_entry.id   9080d72ec24cd79e8148a245119521cd
#
_cell.length_a   1.000
_cell.length_b   1.000
_cell.length_c   1.000
_cell.angle_alpha   90.00
_cell.angle_beta   90.00
_cell.angle_gamma   90.00
#
_symmetry.space_group_name_H-M   'P 1'
#
loop_
_entity.id
_entity.type
_entity.pdbx_description
1 polymer ?
#
loop_
_entity_poly.entity_id
_entity_poly.type
_entity_poly.pdbx_seq_one_letter_code
_entity_poly.pdbx_strand_id
1 'polypeptide(L)'
;FLETYAEVISGQNLTEEIWPVITCKFPANELISLVEEYSDEQYRWDYAHMYELADFPAKEYIEQHTENVRWAEFSASAAANKLFSKTGANKTQSLWLRIYEDMLNNDGYQWDFNKLTKQPNILKLPKLFLQKKEWDWVYISEHATWISAQEGRNYYFNLFADSLDFGKLSHRTDIELTEKVIERYDKKKQWDWDALVQNESINFSFEYIDKHEDKPWNWHFLAHREGLPFDVVLSHKEKDWDWHYLSTLDIFVPSVDLLTYLVEHDYEIDWNSVSENKELTGDVIDTFKDKINWNVFVNRCPALLSIATVDFLKKYKDAISWDDFNERLGVDVSTEMLQEFANQLNWRFVSQSQKITFTEELVRKYEDKWFWSELMQNIKVQEDIPDFENIFANHRSVVTFTDRIKEYSSNPCIYHFTHFYNAIDVIRSRKILSRDRAEELGLLKYDSAGSVVFRSNKAHKFARFYFRPCTPTQY
;
A
#
# COMPACT_ATOMS: atom_id res chain seq x y z
N PHE A 1 -11.83 25.62 -59.79
CA PHE A 1 -12.40 26.00 -58.49
C PHE A 1 -11.43 26.91 -57.74
N LEU A 2 -10.18 26.54 -57.58
CA LEU A 2 -9.18 27.38 -56.86
C LEU A 2 -8.95 28.71 -57.53
N GLU A 3 -8.76 28.76 -58.85
CA GLU A 3 -8.63 30.02 -59.63
C GLU A 3 -9.87 30.95 -59.51
N THR A 4 -11.06 30.32 -59.48
CA THR A 4 -12.32 31.14 -59.52
C THR A 4 -12.65 31.67 -58.11
N TYR A 5 -12.24 31.00 -57.03
CA TYR A 5 -12.66 31.32 -55.68
C TYR A 5 -11.53 31.80 -54.77
N ALA A 6 -10.26 31.78 -55.21
CA ALA A 6 -9.12 32.18 -54.40
C ALA A 6 -9.22 33.60 -53.86
N GLU A 7 -9.59 34.56 -54.72
CA GLU A 7 -9.79 35.97 -54.34
C GLU A 7 -10.95 36.13 -53.34
N VAL A 8 -12.02 35.37 -53.52
CA VAL A 8 -13.19 35.41 -52.62
C VAL A 8 -12.84 34.81 -51.25
N ILE A 9 -12.10 33.71 -51.23
CA ILE A 9 -11.64 33.04 -50.01
C ILE A 9 -10.64 33.92 -49.25
N SER A 10 -9.67 34.53 -49.97
CA SER A 10 -8.67 35.41 -49.36
C SER A 10 -9.28 36.75 -48.86
N GLY A 11 -10.28 37.27 -49.54
CA GLY A 11 -10.91 38.58 -49.22
C GLY A 11 -11.88 38.52 -48.02
N GLN A 12 -12.30 37.35 -47.57
CA GLN A 12 -13.30 37.20 -46.51
C GLN A 12 -12.75 36.79 -45.13
N ASN A 13 -11.43 36.80 -44.91
CA ASN A 13 -10.77 36.29 -43.69
C ASN A 13 -11.07 34.82 -43.36
N LEU A 14 -11.57 34.04 -44.32
CA LEU A 14 -11.86 32.60 -44.15
C LEU A 14 -10.65 31.70 -44.42
N THR A 15 -9.49 32.30 -44.67
CA THR A 15 -8.27 31.60 -45.10
C THR A 15 -7.70 30.64 -44.08
N GLU A 16 -7.84 30.91 -42.78
CA GLU A 16 -7.32 30.03 -41.75
C GLU A 16 -8.16 28.76 -41.56
N GLU A 17 -9.46 28.82 -41.88
CA GLU A 17 -10.39 27.69 -41.70
C GLU A 17 -10.57 26.84 -42.96
N ILE A 18 -10.46 27.45 -44.14
CA ILE A 18 -10.78 26.77 -45.41
C ILE A 18 -9.60 26.02 -46.00
N TRP A 19 -8.38 26.58 -45.96
CA TRP A 19 -7.21 25.93 -46.54
C TRP A 19 -6.85 24.59 -45.87
N PRO A 20 -6.92 24.41 -44.54
CA PRO A 20 -6.80 23.13 -43.92
C PRO A 20 -7.84 22.10 -44.42
N VAL A 21 -9.09 22.54 -44.61
CA VAL A 21 -10.16 21.65 -45.12
C VAL A 21 -9.92 21.25 -46.56
N ILE A 22 -9.44 22.12 -47.39
CA ILE A 22 -9.08 21.81 -48.78
C ILE A 22 -7.92 20.83 -48.81
N THR A 23 -6.86 21.13 -48.06
CA THR A 23 -5.68 20.25 -47.94
C THR A 23 -6.04 18.81 -47.57
N CYS A 24 -7.01 18.60 -46.68
CA CYS A 24 -7.48 17.28 -46.25
C CYS A 24 -8.24 16.48 -47.33
N LYS A 25 -8.56 17.05 -48.49
CA LYS A 25 -9.43 16.39 -49.50
C LYS A 25 -8.67 15.75 -50.65
N PHE A 26 -7.39 16.01 -50.76
CA PHE A 26 -6.58 15.52 -51.89
C PHE A 26 -5.59 14.46 -51.44
N PRO A 27 -5.33 13.41 -52.27
CA PRO A 27 -4.20 12.53 -52.04
C PRO A 27 -2.87 13.26 -52.20
N ALA A 28 -1.80 12.79 -51.57
CA ALA A 28 -0.53 13.52 -51.48
C ALA A 28 0.04 13.97 -52.81
N ASN A 29 0.04 13.14 -53.87
CA ASN A 29 0.58 13.49 -55.16
C ASN A 29 -0.20 14.61 -55.87
N GLU A 30 -1.54 14.60 -55.79
CA GLU A 30 -2.37 15.65 -56.34
C GLU A 30 -2.19 16.95 -55.57
N LEU A 31 -2.10 16.84 -54.24
CA LEU A 31 -1.87 18.01 -53.37
C LEU A 31 -0.52 18.68 -53.65
N ILE A 32 0.55 17.90 -53.84
CA ILE A 32 1.87 18.42 -54.22
C ILE A 32 1.79 19.23 -55.53
N SER A 33 1.15 18.65 -56.56
CA SER A 33 0.99 19.34 -57.85
C SER A 33 0.19 20.64 -57.74
N LEU A 34 -0.84 20.64 -56.89
CA LEU A 34 -1.63 21.86 -56.63
C LEU A 34 -0.82 22.91 -55.85
N VAL A 35 -0.05 22.50 -54.86
CA VAL A 35 0.83 23.42 -54.09
C VAL A 35 1.91 24.02 -54.97
N GLU A 36 2.43 23.29 -55.96
CA GLU A 36 3.40 23.80 -56.94
C GLU A 36 2.78 24.78 -57.93
N GLU A 37 1.61 24.46 -58.46
CA GLU A 37 0.89 25.29 -59.41
C GLU A 37 0.37 26.58 -58.78
N TYR A 38 -0.04 26.53 -57.51
CA TYR A 38 -0.63 27.63 -56.75
C TYR A 38 0.27 27.98 -55.54
N SER A 39 1.53 28.34 -55.78
CA SER A 39 2.53 28.59 -54.75
C SER A 39 2.52 30.02 -54.17
N ASP A 40 1.67 30.92 -54.70
CA ASP A 40 1.58 32.31 -54.25
C ASP A 40 1.15 32.40 -52.77
N GLU A 41 1.61 33.45 -52.07
CA GLU A 41 1.32 33.72 -50.64
C GLU A 41 -0.18 33.83 -50.31
N GLN A 42 -1.02 34.07 -51.30
CA GLN A 42 -2.47 34.12 -51.13
C GLN A 42 -3.10 32.74 -50.82
N TYR A 43 -2.39 31.63 -51.16
CA TYR A 43 -2.84 30.26 -50.89
C TYR A 43 -2.13 29.73 -49.65
N ARG A 44 -2.85 29.71 -48.53
CA ARG A 44 -2.32 29.29 -47.24
C ARG A 44 -2.46 27.80 -47.06
N TRP A 45 -1.70 27.01 -47.81
CA TRP A 45 -1.68 25.56 -47.70
C TRP A 45 -1.30 25.08 -46.30
N ASP A 46 -2.00 24.07 -45.78
CA ASP A 46 -1.64 23.41 -44.55
C ASP A 46 -0.55 22.36 -44.80
N TYR A 47 0.70 22.82 -44.83
CA TYR A 47 1.86 21.95 -45.02
C TYR A 47 2.04 20.92 -43.89
N ALA A 48 1.65 21.27 -42.69
CA ALA A 48 1.73 20.30 -41.56
C ALA A 48 0.83 19.12 -41.83
N HIS A 49 -0.42 19.33 -42.26
CA HIS A 49 -1.32 18.24 -42.61
C HIS A 49 -0.86 17.48 -43.87
N MET A 50 -0.33 18.13 -44.85
CA MET A 50 0.21 17.49 -46.07
C MET A 50 1.31 16.47 -45.72
N TYR A 51 2.20 16.82 -44.79
CA TYR A 51 3.29 15.93 -44.33
C TYR A 51 2.83 14.79 -43.42
N GLU A 52 1.59 14.84 -42.92
CA GLU A 52 0.98 13.74 -42.14
C GLU A 52 0.29 12.70 -43.02
N LEU A 53 0.10 12.95 -44.32
CA LEU A 53 -0.55 11.98 -45.23
C LEU A 53 0.26 10.70 -45.36
N ALA A 54 -0.43 9.58 -45.25
CA ALA A 54 0.20 8.25 -45.23
C ALA A 54 0.94 7.89 -46.54
N ASP A 55 0.48 8.43 -47.67
CA ASP A 55 1.01 8.23 -48.99
C ASP A 55 1.99 9.34 -49.44
N PHE A 56 2.34 10.29 -48.52
CA PHE A 56 3.26 11.36 -48.85
C PHE A 56 4.66 10.82 -49.23
N PRO A 57 5.17 11.19 -50.46
CA PRO A 57 6.45 10.67 -50.97
C PRO A 57 7.62 11.49 -50.39
N ALA A 58 7.86 11.32 -49.10
CA ALA A 58 8.75 12.18 -48.31
C ALA A 58 10.17 12.32 -48.87
N LYS A 59 10.79 11.24 -49.37
CA LYS A 59 12.15 11.28 -49.89
C LYS A 59 12.22 12.00 -51.20
N GLU A 60 11.36 11.64 -52.15
CA GLU A 60 11.27 12.21 -53.48
C GLU A 60 10.97 13.73 -53.39
N TYR A 61 10.07 14.11 -52.46
CA TYR A 61 9.70 15.48 -52.23
C TYR A 61 10.86 16.35 -51.74
N ILE A 62 11.59 15.93 -50.72
CA ILE A 62 12.73 16.72 -50.22
C ILE A 62 13.91 16.78 -51.21
N GLU A 63 14.09 15.78 -52.08
CA GLU A 63 15.13 15.77 -53.13
C GLU A 63 14.77 16.70 -54.31
N GLN A 64 13.49 16.80 -54.66
CA GLN A 64 13.04 17.58 -55.81
C GLN A 64 12.65 19.03 -55.50
N HIS A 65 12.18 19.27 -54.27
CA HIS A 65 11.58 20.53 -53.85
C HIS A 65 12.25 21.13 -52.60
N THR A 66 13.55 20.93 -52.45
CA THR A 66 14.33 21.30 -51.24
C THR A 66 14.07 22.71 -50.74
N GLU A 67 13.97 23.67 -51.68
CA GLU A 67 13.78 25.10 -51.37
C GLU A 67 12.35 25.42 -50.90
N ASN A 68 11.36 24.58 -51.24
CA ASN A 68 9.96 24.78 -50.93
C ASN A 68 9.53 24.01 -49.65
N VAL A 69 10.42 23.20 -49.08
CA VAL A 69 10.13 22.42 -47.88
C VAL A 69 9.96 23.36 -46.67
N ARG A 70 8.86 23.25 -45.97
CA ARG A 70 8.67 23.89 -44.67
C ARG A 70 9.34 23.03 -43.60
N TRP A 71 10.66 23.22 -43.48
CA TRP A 71 11.50 22.31 -42.68
C TRP A 71 11.09 22.17 -41.23
N ALA A 72 10.53 23.19 -40.60
CA ALA A 72 10.06 23.14 -39.23
C ALA A 72 8.83 22.21 -39.07
N GLU A 73 7.85 22.32 -39.99
CA GLU A 73 6.67 21.47 -40.03
C GLU A 73 7.04 20.04 -40.46
N PHE A 74 7.88 19.95 -41.49
CA PHE A 74 8.34 18.66 -42.00
C PHE A 74 9.10 17.85 -40.95
N SER A 75 10.03 18.45 -40.20
CA SER A 75 10.78 17.80 -39.14
C SER A 75 9.90 17.24 -38.00
N ALA A 76 8.73 17.83 -37.79
CA ALA A 76 7.76 17.40 -36.78
C ALA A 76 6.81 16.30 -37.27
N SER A 77 6.80 15.98 -38.57
CA SER A 77 5.74 15.22 -39.24
C SER A 77 5.94 13.70 -39.27
N ALA A 78 4.86 12.97 -39.56
CA ALA A 78 4.90 11.56 -39.85
C ALA A 78 5.78 11.20 -41.06
N ALA A 79 5.84 12.08 -42.07
CA ALA A 79 6.69 11.94 -43.25
C ALA A 79 8.18 11.88 -42.85
N ALA A 80 8.65 12.82 -42.00
CA ALA A 80 10.01 12.79 -41.47
C ALA A 80 10.28 11.53 -40.66
N ASN A 81 9.36 11.15 -39.78
CA ASN A 81 9.50 9.92 -39.00
C ASN A 81 9.63 8.68 -39.89
N LYS A 82 8.84 8.59 -40.97
CA LYS A 82 8.85 7.51 -41.96
C LYS A 82 10.19 7.42 -42.71
N LEU A 83 10.86 8.54 -43.01
CA LEU A 83 12.19 8.54 -43.66
C LEU A 83 13.23 7.75 -42.84
N PHE A 84 13.17 7.81 -41.50
CA PHE A 84 14.08 7.17 -40.60
C PHE A 84 13.58 5.79 -40.10
N SER A 85 12.54 5.23 -40.71
CA SER A 85 11.90 3.99 -40.27
C SER A 85 12.64 2.73 -40.64
N LYS A 86 13.51 2.77 -41.65
CA LYS A 86 14.19 1.58 -42.14
C LYS A 86 15.30 1.16 -41.20
N THR A 87 15.19 -0.04 -40.67
CA THR A 87 16.17 -0.67 -39.81
C THR A 87 16.55 -2.02 -40.42
N GLY A 88 17.70 -2.56 -40.07
CA GLY A 88 18.14 -3.87 -40.50
C GLY A 88 19.16 -4.42 -39.51
N ALA A 89 19.49 -5.71 -39.62
CA ALA A 89 20.53 -6.30 -38.81
C ALA A 89 21.91 -6.16 -39.45
N ASN A 90 22.94 -5.94 -38.62
CA ASN A 90 24.35 -5.94 -39.03
C ASN A 90 24.70 -4.98 -40.18
N LYS A 91 25.14 -5.51 -41.35
CA LYS A 91 25.58 -4.69 -42.49
C LYS A 91 24.48 -3.78 -43.04
N THR A 92 23.23 -4.24 -43.05
CA THR A 92 22.10 -3.45 -43.51
C THR A 92 21.80 -2.28 -42.61
N GLN A 93 21.93 -2.47 -41.31
CA GLN A 93 21.78 -1.37 -40.33
C GLN A 93 22.87 -0.30 -40.55
N SER A 94 24.11 -0.71 -40.80
CA SER A 94 25.21 0.23 -41.07
C SER A 94 24.99 1.04 -42.35
N LEU A 95 24.37 0.45 -43.38
CA LEU A 95 24.03 1.15 -44.60
C LEU A 95 22.96 2.23 -44.37
N TRP A 96 21.86 1.87 -43.68
CA TRP A 96 20.80 2.85 -43.38
C TRP A 96 21.28 4.00 -42.50
N LEU A 97 22.14 3.72 -41.52
CA LEU A 97 22.73 4.77 -40.68
C LEU A 97 23.54 5.76 -41.53
N ARG A 98 24.33 5.30 -42.50
CA ARG A 98 25.07 6.19 -43.40
C ARG A 98 24.14 7.05 -44.24
N ILE A 99 23.06 6.47 -44.79
CA ILE A 99 22.06 7.24 -45.54
C ILE A 99 21.44 8.31 -44.67
N TYR A 100 21.11 7.98 -43.44
CA TYR A 100 20.52 8.95 -42.50
C TYR A 100 21.53 10.03 -42.08
N GLU A 101 22.79 9.68 -41.85
CA GLU A 101 23.87 10.63 -41.59
C GLU A 101 24.09 11.58 -42.78
N ASP A 102 24.07 11.06 -44.01
CA ASP A 102 24.19 11.85 -45.22
C ASP A 102 22.99 12.84 -45.35
N MET A 103 21.78 12.40 -45.08
CA MET A 103 20.59 13.24 -45.05
C MET A 103 20.65 14.36 -43.99
N LEU A 104 21.09 14.03 -42.78
CA LEU A 104 21.21 14.98 -41.68
C LEU A 104 22.35 16.01 -41.90
N ASN A 105 23.36 15.65 -42.68
CA ASN A 105 24.50 16.51 -43.00
C ASN A 105 24.41 17.20 -44.38
N ASN A 106 23.31 17.05 -45.10
CA ASN A 106 23.09 17.72 -46.36
C ASN A 106 22.85 19.22 -46.10
N ASP A 107 23.74 20.07 -46.59
CA ASP A 107 23.69 21.52 -46.37
C ASP A 107 22.43 22.19 -47.00
N GLY A 108 21.79 21.54 -47.97
CA GLY A 108 20.51 22.01 -48.54
C GLY A 108 19.31 21.74 -47.64
N TYR A 109 19.43 20.89 -46.63
CA TYR A 109 18.33 20.47 -45.78
C TYR A 109 18.35 21.24 -44.44
N GLN A 110 17.32 22.04 -44.20
CA GLN A 110 17.23 22.93 -43.04
C GLN A 110 16.43 22.26 -41.90
N TRP A 111 16.86 21.06 -41.47
CA TRP A 111 16.21 20.33 -40.40
C TRP A 111 16.05 21.12 -39.11
N ASP A 112 14.84 21.13 -38.56
CA ASP A 112 14.61 21.54 -37.17
C ASP A 112 14.96 20.34 -36.26
N PHE A 113 16.18 20.30 -35.76
CA PHE A 113 16.68 19.17 -34.96
C PHE A 113 15.94 19.01 -33.63
N ASN A 114 15.40 20.10 -33.08
CA ASN A 114 14.60 20.06 -31.88
C ASN A 114 13.29 19.28 -32.12
N LYS A 115 12.58 19.57 -33.20
CA LYS A 115 11.38 18.86 -33.61
C LYS A 115 11.67 17.43 -34.10
N LEU A 116 12.75 17.28 -34.86
CA LEU A 116 13.17 15.96 -35.36
C LEU A 116 13.53 14.98 -34.25
N THR A 117 14.10 15.47 -33.15
CA THR A 117 14.40 14.65 -31.96
C THR A 117 13.15 13.92 -31.44
N LYS A 118 11.98 14.54 -31.55
CA LYS A 118 10.71 14.01 -31.06
C LYS A 118 10.14 12.88 -31.91
N GLN A 119 10.76 12.61 -33.08
CA GLN A 119 10.31 11.54 -33.95
C GLN A 119 10.71 10.17 -33.40
N PRO A 120 9.75 9.23 -33.20
CA PRO A 120 10.01 7.94 -32.53
C PRO A 120 11.10 7.09 -33.22
N ASN A 121 11.24 7.18 -34.56
CA ASN A 121 12.25 6.41 -35.28
C ASN A 121 13.64 6.98 -35.12
N ILE A 122 13.77 8.32 -35.05
CA ILE A 122 15.03 9.01 -34.75
C ILE A 122 15.47 8.68 -33.33
N LEU A 123 14.54 8.81 -32.38
CA LEU A 123 14.83 8.58 -30.97
C LEU A 123 15.38 7.18 -30.66
N LYS A 124 15.07 6.18 -31.50
CA LYS A 124 15.57 4.80 -31.38
C LYS A 124 17.00 4.61 -31.93
N LEU A 125 17.59 5.62 -32.56
CA LEU A 125 18.86 5.50 -33.29
C LEU A 125 19.99 6.30 -32.60
N PRO A 126 20.54 5.82 -31.48
CA PRO A 126 21.50 6.59 -30.67
C PRO A 126 22.74 7.05 -31.43
N LYS A 127 23.15 6.31 -32.48
CA LYS A 127 24.33 6.69 -33.30
C LYS A 127 24.14 8.00 -34.06
N LEU A 128 22.90 8.39 -34.41
CA LEU A 128 22.63 9.65 -35.11
C LEU A 128 22.96 10.88 -34.23
N PHE A 129 22.85 10.73 -32.91
CA PHE A 129 23.17 11.80 -31.96
C PHE A 129 24.68 12.09 -31.84
N LEU A 130 25.52 11.25 -32.45
CA LEU A 130 26.95 11.55 -32.62
C LEU A 130 27.20 12.72 -33.58
N GLN A 131 26.24 12.99 -34.46
CA GLN A 131 26.25 14.20 -35.31
C GLN A 131 26.03 15.41 -34.39
N LYS A 132 26.98 16.37 -34.43
CA LYS A 132 26.94 17.57 -33.59
C LYS A 132 25.88 18.55 -34.10
N LYS A 133 24.62 18.24 -33.90
CA LYS A 133 23.45 19.02 -34.22
C LYS A 133 22.78 19.55 -32.97
N GLU A 134 21.84 20.46 -33.13
CA GLU A 134 21.07 21.06 -32.03
C GLU A 134 19.91 20.14 -31.58
N TRP A 135 20.26 18.94 -31.14
CA TRP A 135 19.30 17.98 -30.62
C TRP A 135 18.64 18.44 -29.30
N ASP A 136 17.37 18.12 -29.11
CA ASP A 136 16.68 18.33 -27.84
C ASP A 136 17.14 17.27 -26.79
N TRP A 137 18.24 17.56 -26.11
CA TRP A 137 18.81 16.65 -25.11
C TRP A 137 17.94 16.51 -23.87
N VAL A 138 17.08 17.48 -23.56
CA VAL A 138 16.10 17.37 -22.48
C VAL A 138 15.09 16.29 -22.83
N TYR A 139 14.53 16.37 -24.05
CA TYR A 139 13.59 15.36 -24.56
C TYR A 139 14.23 13.97 -24.69
N ILE A 140 15.47 13.89 -25.16
CA ILE A 140 16.24 12.64 -25.24
C ILE A 140 16.39 12.02 -23.86
N SER A 141 16.78 12.80 -22.86
CA SER A 141 16.97 12.32 -21.48
C SER A 141 15.68 11.75 -20.88
N GLU A 142 14.56 12.34 -21.23
CA GLU A 142 13.25 11.94 -20.72
C GLU A 142 12.67 10.70 -21.41
N HIS A 143 12.91 10.52 -22.74
CA HIS A 143 12.17 9.56 -23.54
C HIS A 143 13.01 8.47 -24.23
N ALA A 144 14.32 8.63 -24.37
CA ALA A 144 15.13 7.69 -25.13
C ALA A 144 15.30 6.35 -24.39
N THR A 145 14.84 5.25 -25.01
CA THR A 145 14.87 3.91 -24.42
C THR A 145 16.24 3.23 -24.43
N TRP A 146 17.21 3.76 -25.21
CA TRP A 146 18.57 3.28 -25.26
C TRP A 146 19.45 3.84 -24.13
N ILE A 147 18.96 4.83 -23.38
CA ILE A 147 19.64 5.30 -22.18
C ILE A 147 19.50 4.21 -21.12
N SER A 148 20.63 3.70 -20.67
CA SER A 148 20.68 2.73 -19.59
C SER A 148 21.90 3.01 -18.74
N ALA A 149 21.74 3.05 -17.43
CA ALA A 149 22.81 3.18 -16.46
C ALA A 149 23.34 1.82 -15.98
N GLN A 150 22.78 0.71 -16.46
CA GLN A 150 23.21 -0.64 -16.08
C GLN A 150 24.68 -0.90 -16.40
N GLU A 151 25.34 -1.57 -15.49
CA GLU A 151 26.72 -1.99 -15.66
C GLU A 151 26.86 -2.91 -16.90
N GLY A 152 27.74 -2.53 -17.85
CA GLY A 152 27.93 -3.21 -19.13
C GLY A 152 26.99 -2.80 -20.27
N ARG A 153 25.90 -2.02 -19.99
CA ARG A 153 24.96 -1.50 -21.01
C ARG A 153 24.97 0.03 -21.12
N ASN A 154 25.83 0.68 -20.38
CA ASN A 154 25.88 2.14 -20.22
C ASN A 154 26.72 2.87 -21.28
N TYR A 155 27.00 2.24 -22.43
CA TYR A 155 27.87 2.84 -23.46
C TYR A 155 27.37 4.21 -23.90
N TYR A 156 26.12 4.32 -24.33
CA TYR A 156 25.55 5.58 -24.80
C TYR A 156 25.30 6.57 -23.65
N PHE A 157 24.97 6.07 -22.46
CA PHE A 157 24.87 6.90 -21.26
C PHE A 157 26.19 7.63 -20.99
N ASN A 158 27.31 6.90 -20.96
CA ASN A 158 28.62 7.49 -20.72
C ASN A 158 29.07 8.39 -21.87
N LEU A 159 28.76 8.00 -23.12
CA LEU A 159 29.16 8.72 -24.32
C LEU A 159 28.48 10.09 -24.39
N PHE A 160 27.22 10.19 -24.01
CA PHE A 160 26.42 11.40 -24.05
C PHE A 160 26.24 12.09 -22.70
N ALA A 161 26.92 11.62 -21.67
CA ALA A 161 26.75 12.15 -20.31
C ALA A 161 26.89 13.67 -20.21
N ASP A 162 27.73 14.29 -21.07
CA ASP A 162 27.90 15.74 -21.07
C ASP A 162 26.70 16.50 -21.65
N SER A 163 25.86 15.85 -22.44
CA SER A 163 24.70 16.41 -23.09
C SER A 163 23.38 16.07 -22.37
N LEU A 164 23.36 14.96 -21.64
CA LEU A 164 22.14 14.51 -20.94
C LEU A 164 21.73 15.45 -19.81
N ASP A 165 20.44 15.60 -19.62
CA ASP A 165 19.81 16.31 -18.50
C ASP A 165 19.59 15.33 -17.32
N PHE A 166 20.42 15.49 -16.29
CA PHE A 166 20.40 14.62 -15.11
C PHE A 166 19.19 14.86 -14.21
N GLY A 167 18.62 16.07 -14.21
CA GLY A 167 17.36 16.34 -13.55
C GLY A 167 16.24 15.47 -14.13
N LYS A 168 16.14 15.41 -15.47
CA LYS A 168 15.17 14.54 -16.15
C LYS A 168 15.42 13.06 -15.93
N LEU A 169 16.68 12.65 -15.93
CA LEU A 169 17.05 11.25 -15.64
C LEU A 169 16.64 10.81 -14.23
N SER A 170 16.66 11.72 -13.26
CA SER A 170 16.27 11.43 -11.87
C SER A 170 14.84 10.94 -11.74
N HIS A 171 13.94 11.37 -12.63
CA HIS A 171 12.52 10.97 -12.62
C HIS A 171 12.24 9.64 -13.34
N ARG A 172 13.22 9.07 -14.04
CA ARG A 172 12.98 7.88 -14.85
C ARG A 172 13.06 6.61 -14.01
N THR A 173 12.02 5.79 -14.08
CA THR A 173 11.92 4.48 -13.40
C THR A 173 12.30 3.30 -14.30
N ASP A 174 12.46 3.53 -15.60
CA ASP A 174 12.82 2.53 -16.60
C ASP A 174 14.34 2.38 -16.81
N ILE A 175 15.13 3.22 -16.14
CA ILE A 175 16.60 3.13 -16.13
C ILE A 175 17.09 2.76 -14.74
N GLU A 176 18.04 1.85 -14.67
CA GLU A 176 18.65 1.43 -13.40
C GLU A 176 19.74 2.42 -13.00
N LEU A 177 19.36 3.41 -12.17
CA LEU A 177 20.32 4.30 -11.54
C LEU A 177 20.86 3.66 -10.27
N THR A 178 22.16 3.44 -10.21
CA THR A 178 22.85 2.91 -9.02
C THR A 178 23.59 4.02 -8.28
N GLU A 179 23.85 3.83 -6.99
CA GLU A 179 24.69 4.74 -6.19
C GLU A 179 26.01 5.07 -6.89
N LYS A 180 26.67 4.08 -7.49
CA LYS A 180 27.92 4.25 -8.24
C LYS A 180 27.78 5.19 -9.45
N VAL A 181 26.63 5.13 -10.13
CA VAL A 181 26.35 6.02 -11.26
C VAL A 181 26.09 7.43 -10.76
N ILE A 182 25.28 7.56 -9.72
CA ILE A 182 24.97 8.85 -9.10
C ILE A 182 26.25 9.51 -8.59
N GLU A 183 27.08 8.80 -7.82
CA GLU A 183 28.36 9.31 -7.28
C GLU A 183 29.34 9.73 -8.38
N ARG A 184 29.43 8.95 -9.49
CA ARG A 184 30.31 9.25 -10.62
C ARG A 184 30.03 10.62 -11.25
N TYR A 185 28.78 11.00 -11.34
CA TYR A 185 28.33 12.22 -12.01
C TYR A 185 27.95 13.35 -11.06
N ASP A 186 27.83 13.11 -9.77
CA ASP A 186 27.37 14.09 -8.78
C ASP A 186 28.15 15.42 -8.80
N LYS A 187 29.48 15.34 -8.94
CA LYS A 187 30.32 16.54 -8.95
C LYS A 187 30.24 17.35 -10.24
N LYS A 188 29.71 16.79 -11.33
CA LYS A 188 29.72 17.39 -12.67
C LYS A 188 28.34 17.79 -13.17
N LYS A 189 27.30 17.16 -12.62
CA LYS A 189 25.92 17.25 -13.11
C LYS A 189 24.98 17.51 -11.95
N GLN A 190 23.87 18.14 -12.26
CA GLN A 190 22.85 18.50 -11.29
C GLN A 190 21.75 17.42 -11.30
N TRP A 191 21.78 16.54 -10.29
CA TRP A 191 20.70 15.61 -10.01
C TRP A 191 19.54 16.33 -9.34
N ASP A 192 18.32 15.89 -9.62
CA ASP A 192 17.14 16.21 -8.81
C ASP A 192 17.07 15.21 -7.66
N TRP A 193 17.54 15.63 -6.49
CA TRP A 193 17.61 14.75 -5.32
C TRP A 193 16.21 14.40 -4.76
N ASP A 194 15.22 15.27 -4.89
CA ASP A 194 13.85 14.95 -4.49
C ASP A 194 13.27 13.84 -5.38
N ALA A 195 13.51 13.93 -6.68
CA ALA A 195 13.11 12.90 -7.62
C ALA A 195 13.87 11.58 -7.40
N LEU A 196 15.20 11.63 -7.13
CA LEU A 196 15.98 10.43 -6.84
C LEU A 196 15.47 9.68 -5.62
N VAL A 197 15.12 10.39 -4.56
CA VAL A 197 14.60 9.79 -3.32
C VAL A 197 13.24 9.13 -3.52
N GLN A 198 12.37 9.75 -4.35
CA GLN A 198 11.03 9.22 -4.67
C GLN A 198 11.06 8.10 -5.71
N ASN A 199 12.19 7.92 -6.40
CA ASN A 199 12.30 6.94 -7.47
C ASN A 199 12.45 5.52 -6.91
N GLU A 200 11.39 4.74 -6.95
CA GLU A 200 11.33 3.36 -6.45
C GLU A 200 12.30 2.40 -7.15
N SER A 201 12.81 2.75 -8.35
CA SER A 201 13.81 1.95 -9.04
C SER A 201 15.22 2.09 -8.45
N ILE A 202 15.44 3.08 -7.57
CA ILE A 202 16.74 3.35 -6.95
C ILE A 202 16.71 2.85 -5.51
N ASN A 203 17.51 1.87 -5.21
CA ASN A 203 17.69 1.38 -3.86
C ASN A 203 18.96 1.98 -3.25
N PHE A 204 18.83 3.12 -2.57
CA PHE A 204 19.92 3.68 -1.77
C PHE A 204 20.15 2.84 -0.53
N SER A 205 21.38 2.40 -0.29
CA SER A 205 21.76 1.82 0.98
C SER A 205 21.75 2.90 2.08
N PHE A 206 21.40 2.50 3.29
CA PHE A 206 21.45 3.43 4.42
C PHE A 206 22.88 3.86 4.74
N GLU A 207 23.88 3.02 4.45
CA GLU A 207 25.29 3.38 4.51
C GLU A 207 25.64 4.52 3.53
N TYR A 208 25.01 4.51 2.34
CA TYR A 208 25.19 5.59 1.37
C TYR A 208 24.58 6.91 1.86
N ILE A 209 23.39 6.86 2.44
CA ILE A 209 22.69 8.03 2.99
C ILE A 209 23.51 8.64 4.14
N ASP A 210 23.97 7.81 5.07
CA ASP A 210 24.78 8.21 6.23
C ASP A 210 26.10 8.86 5.80
N LYS A 211 26.77 8.28 4.80
CA LYS A 211 28.02 8.81 4.23
C LYS A 211 27.85 10.12 3.47
N HIS A 212 26.66 10.38 2.94
CA HIS A 212 26.34 11.53 2.11
C HIS A 212 25.26 12.44 2.73
N GLU A 213 25.32 12.64 4.05
CA GLU A 213 24.36 13.47 4.80
C GLU A 213 24.33 14.95 4.35
N ASP A 214 25.41 15.40 3.65
CA ASP A 214 25.54 16.72 3.06
C ASP A 214 24.61 16.96 1.85
N LYS A 215 24.01 15.90 1.32
CA LYS A 215 23.09 15.99 0.19
C LYS A 215 21.72 16.50 0.63
N PRO A 216 21.00 17.17 -0.27
CA PRO A 216 19.67 17.68 0.04
C PRO A 216 18.63 16.54 0.03
N TRP A 217 18.81 15.56 0.92
CA TRP A 217 17.88 14.47 1.09
C TRP A 217 16.51 14.99 1.50
N ASN A 218 15.47 14.47 0.90
CA ASN A 218 14.12 14.66 1.40
C ASN A 218 13.84 13.61 2.48
N TRP A 219 14.16 13.94 3.73
CA TRP A 219 14.04 13.04 4.88
C TRP A 219 12.60 12.60 5.13
N HIS A 220 11.64 13.47 4.85
CA HIS A 220 10.22 13.15 4.94
C HIS A 220 9.85 11.97 4.03
N PHE A 221 10.32 11.97 2.76
CA PHE A 221 10.09 10.84 1.84
C PHE A 221 10.96 9.62 2.18
N LEU A 222 12.15 9.81 2.73
CA LEU A 222 13.00 8.69 3.15
C LEU A 222 12.33 7.87 4.27
N ALA A 223 11.50 8.50 5.12
CA ALA A 223 10.73 7.81 6.14
C ALA A 223 9.84 6.69 5.58
N HIS A 224 9.37 6.83 4.33
CA HIS A 224 8.45 5.89 3.67
C HIS A 224 9.16 4.77 2.90
N ARG A 225 10.49 4.71 2.94
CA ARG A 225 11.24 3.67 2.20
C ARG A 225 11.24 2.36 2.97
N GLU A 226 10.98 1.28 2.24
CA GLU A 226 11.03 -0.08 2.78
C GLU A 226 12.44 -0.42 3.30
N GLY A 227 12.48 -1.07 4.46
CA GLY A 227 13.71 -1.54 5.07
C GLY A 227 14.53 -0.45 5.78
N LEU A 228 13.96 0.73 6.09
CA LEU A 228 14.63 1.78 6.87
C LEU A 228 15.01 1.27 8.27
N PRO A 229 16.32 1.24 8.64
CA PRO A 229 16.74 0.89 9.98
C PRO A 229 16.45 2.05 10.95
N PHE A 230 15.89 1.72 12.11
CA PHE A 230 15.57 2.75 13.09
C PHE A 230 16.82 3.46 13.66
N ASP A 231 17.97 2.78 13.69
CA ASP A 231 19.25 3.38 14.11
C ASP A 231 19.68 4.56 13.20
N VAL A 232 19.37 4.48 11.90
CA VAL A 232 19.63 5.60 10.97
C VAL A 232 18.72 6.78 11.29
N VAL A 233 17.44 6.52 11.61
CA VAL A 233 16.51 7.57 12.03
C VAL A 233 17.01 8.25 13.30
N LEU A 234 17.48 7.47 14.28
CA LEU A 234 17.98 8.01 15.55
C LEU A 234 19.28 8.81 15.37
N SER A 235 20.19 8.38 14.50
CA SER A 235 21.45 9.10 14.23
C SER A 235 21.22 10.45 13.54
N HIS A 236 20.11 10.60 12.85
CA HIS A 236 19.71 11.82 12.13
C HIS A 236 18.37 12.40 12.62
N LYS A 237 18.07 12.24 13.91
CA LYS A 237 16.78 12.65 14.50
C LYS A 237 16.45 14.14 14.37
N GLU A 238 17.47 14.98 14.14
CA GLU A 238 17.32 16.42 13.91
C GLU A 238 16.89 16.78 12.48
N LYS A 239 16.81 15.82 11.59
CA LYS A 239 16.33 16.02 10.22
C LYS A 239 14.80 16.02 10.18
N ASP A 240 14.25 16.55 9.09
CA ASP A 240 12.80 16.70 8.89
C ASP A 240 12.15 15.36 8.47
N TRP A 241 12.11 14.41 9.40
CA TRP A 241 11.46 13.13 9.23
C TRP A 241 9.93 13.24 9.34
N ASP A 242 9.20 12.37 8.64
CA ASP A 242 7.78 12.13 8.92
C ASP A 242 7.61 11.32 10.22
N TRP A 243 7.69 11.98 11.36
CA TRP A 243 7.58 11.35 12.67
C TRP A 243 6.18 10.80 12.94
N HIS A 244 5.15 11.39 12.34
CA HIS A 244 3.80 10.83 12.41
C HIS A 244 3.76 9.44 11.79
N TYR A 245 4.26 9.30 10.57
CA TYR A 245 4.36 8.01 9.89
C TYR A 245 5.31 7.05 10.61
N LEU A 246 6.51 7.49 10.95
CA LEU A 246 7.50 6.64 11.64
C LEU A 246 6.98 6.05 12.95
N SER A 247 6.19 6.82 13.71
CA SER A 247 5.59 6.35 14.96
C SER A 247 4.54 5.24 14.77
N THR A 248 4.05 5.03 13.55
CA THR A 248 3.12 3.94 13.20
C THR A 248 3.82 2.64 12.82
N LEU A 249 5.13 2.66 12.60
CA LEU A 249 5.87 1.50 12.11
C LEU A 249 6.31 0.56 13.24
N ASP A 250 6.35 -0.73 12.94
CA ASP A 250 6.83 -1.76 13.88
C ASP A 250 8.28 -1.61 14.34
N ILE A 251 9.08 -0.85 13.58
CA ILE A 251 10.47 -0.53 13.89
C ILE A 251 10.61 0.60 14.92
N PHE A 252 9.55 1.37 15.14
CA PHE A 252 9.58 2.48 16.08
C PHE A 252 9.72 1.98 17.52
N VAL A 253 10.78 2.43 18.20
CA VAL A 253 11.04 2.10 19.60
C VAL A 253 10.81 3.35 20.44
N PRO A 254 9.68 3.45 21.14
CA PRO A 254 9.38 4.60 21.99
C PRO A 254 10.30 4.61 23.21
N SER A 255 11.10 5.67 23.35
CA SER A 255 11.90 5.93 24.54
C SER A 255 11.57 7.30 25.13
N VAL A 256 11.81 7.48 26.44
CA VAL A 256 11.57 8.78 27.10
C VAL A 256 12.36 9.89 26.41
N ASP A 257 13.64 9.64 26.11
CA ASP A 257 14.51 10.65 25.49
C ASP A 257 14.04 11.05 24.09
N LEU A 258 13.69 10.06 23.25
CA LEU A 258 13.21 10.33 21.89
C LEU A 258 11.88 11.09 21.91
N LEU A 259 10.90 10.58 22.66
CA LEU A 259 9.58 11.20 22.72
C LEU A 259 9.61 12.60 23.34
N THR A 260 10.49 12.82 24.34
CA THR A 260 10.72 14.16 24.90
C THR A 260 11.27 15.11 23.85
N TYR A 261 12.30 14.66 23.11
CA TYR A 261 12.86 15.44 22.00
C TYR A 261 11.78 15.80 20.96
N LEU A 262 10.97 14.82 20.53
CA LEU A 262 9.94 15.04 19.51
C LEU A 262 8.85 16.03 20.00
N VAL A 263 8.42 15.91 21.25
CA VAL A 263 7.42 16.80 21.85
C VAL A 263 7.97 18.23 22.03
N GLU A 264 9.23 18.37 22.46
CA GLU A 264 9.88 19.68 22.65
C GLU A 264 10.09 20.44 21.33
N HIS A 265 10.18 19.71 20.21
CA HIS A 265 10.34 20.29 18.86
C HIS A 265 9.04 20.32 18.05
N ASP A 266 7.89 20.13 18.71
CA ASP A 266 6.56 20.17 18.11
C ASP A 266 6.34 19.21 16.94
N TYR A 267 7.05 18.08 16.91
CA TYR A 267 6.82 17.03 15.91
C TYR A 267 5.49 16.32 16.16
N GLU A 268 4.78 16.01 15.07
CA GLU A 268 3.55 15.24 15.12
C GLU A 268 3.85 13.75 15.36
N ILE A 269 3.18 13.15 16.35
CA ILE A 269 3.37 11.74 16.76
C ILE A 269 2.01 11.06 16.80
N ASP A 270 1.89 9.85 16.26
CA ASP A 270 0.70 9.03 16.46
C ASP A 270 0.73 8.34 17.83
N TRP A 271 0.11 8.99 18.81
CA TRP A 271 0.03 8.46 20.16
C TRP A 271 -0.82 7.20 20.29
N ASN A 272 -1.68 6.89 19.33
CA ASN A 272 -2.39 5.60 19.30
C ASN A 272 -1.40 4.47 19.03
N SER A 273 -0.59 4.62 17.99
CA SER A 273 0.45 3.64 17.65
C SER A 273 1.51 3.51 18.75
N VAL A 274 1.92 4.63 19.37
CA VAL A 274 2.80 4.58 20.54
C VAL A 274 2.15 3.79 21.69
N SER A 275 0.84 4.00 21.94
CA SER A 275 0.12 3.30 23.02
C SER A 275 -0.05 1.80 22.82
N GLU A 276 -0.04 1.33 21.58
CA GLU A 276 -0.10 -0.12 21.26
C GLU A 276 1.27 -0.74 20.93
N ASN A 277 2.35 0.04 21.03
CA ASN A 277 3.68 -0.43 20.65
C ASN A 277 4.16 -1.56 21.58
N LYS A 278 4.74 -2.60 21.00
CA LYS A 278 5.25 -3.78 21.73
C LYS A 278 6.45 -3.47 22.62
N GLU A 279 7.22 -2.45 22.27
CA GLU A 279 8.41 -2.00 23.01
C GLU A 279 8.06 -0.88 24.02
N LEU A 280 6.77 -0.60 24.24
CA LEU A 280 6.34 0.39 25.21
C LEU A 280 6.77 -0.02 26.62
N THR A 281 7.26 0.96 27.40
CA THR A 281 7.73 0.75 28.78
C THR A 281 6.92 1.55 29.80
N GLY A 282 6.96 1.13 31.05
CA GLY A 282 6.33 1.84 32.15
C GLY A 282 6.83 3.28 32.31
N ASP A 283 8.14 3.52 32.09
CA ASP A 283 8.76 4.86 32.19
C ASP A 283 8.21 5.82 31.14
N VAL A 284 7.97 5.33 29.92
CA VAL A 284 7.34 6.11 28.85
C VAL A 284 5.90 6.47 29.24
N ILE A 285 5.13 5.52 29.76
CA ILE A 285 3.76 5.77 30.22
C ILE A 285 3.77 6.77 31.38
N ASP A 286 4.69 6.62 32.34
CA ASP A 286 4.81 7.51 33.48
C ASP A 286 5.10 8.96 33.05
N THR A 287 5.93 9.13 32.03
CA THR A 287 6.33 10.45 31.53
C THR A 287 5.22 11.09 30.67
N PHE A 288 4.54 10.30 29.85
CA PHE A 288 3.59 10.78 28.86
C PHE A 288 2.14 10.35 29.12
N LYS A 289 1.77 10.12 30.39
CA LYS A 289 0.45 9.58 30.81
C LYS A 289 -0.76 10.30 30.21
N ASP A 290 -0.63 11.63 29.98
CA ASP A 290 -1.69 12.48 29.45
C ASP A 290 -1.79 12.40 27.89
N LYS A 291 -0.80 11.79 27.25
CA LYS A 291 -0.74 11.55 25.80
C LYS A 291 -1.10 10.11 25.45
N ILE A 292 -0.92 9.18 26.37
CA ILE A 292 -1.25 7.76 26.16
C ILE A 292 -2.75 7.58 25.94
N ASN A 293 -3.13 6.88 24.89
CA ASN A 293 -4.49 6.44 24.70
C ASN A 293 -4.72 5.15 25.50
N TRP A 294 -5.28 5.29 26.71
CA TRP A 294 -5.49 4.22 27.66
C TRP A 294 -6.38 3.09 27.11
N ASN A 295 -7.35 3.41 26.28
CA ASN A 295 -8.20 2.39 25.63
C ASN A 295 -7.37 1.53 24.67
N VAL A 296 -6.56 2.17 23.84
CA VAL A 296 -5.67 1.46 22.89
C VAL A 296 -4.62 0.65 23.67
N PHE A 297 -4.01 1.23 24.70
CA PHE A 297 -3.02 0.55 25.56
C PHE A 297 -3.60 -0.73 26.16
N VAL A 298 -4.76 -0.66 26.81
CA VAL A 298 -5.37 -1.81 27.45
C VAL A 298 -5.79 -2.88 26.44
N ASN A 299 -6.39 -2.48 25.32
CA ASN A 299 -6.95 -3.44 24.37
C ASN A 299 -5.95 -4.04 23.39
N ARG A 300 -4.89 -3.31 23.03
CA ARG A 300 -4.01 -3.68 21.93
C ARG A 300 -2.55 -3.87 22.28
N CYS A 301 -2.01 -3.16 23.30
CA CYS A 301 -0.59 -3.22 23.61
C CYS A 301 -0.14 -4.64 24.00
N PRO A 302 0.82 -5.25 23.28
CA PRO A 302 1.34 -6.57 23.64
C PRO A 302 2.10 -6.57 24.98
N ALA A 303 2.73 -5.43 25.32
CA ALA A 303 3.50 -5.28 26.56
C ALA A 303 2.64 -5.05 27.82
N LEU A 304 1.30 -4.91 27.68
CA LEU A 304 0.40 -4.61 28.78
C LEU A 304 0.67 -5.45 30.04
N LEU A 305 0.67 -6.78 29.89
CA LEU A 305 0.77 -7.67 31.05
C LEU A 305 2.16 -7.64 31.71
N SER A 306 3.19 -7.26 30.99
CA SER A 306 4.53 -7.08 31.55
C SER A 306 4.68 -5.74 32.28
N ILE A 307 3.94 -4.71 31.86
CA ILE A 307 3.94 -3.37 32.45
C ILE A 307 2.98 -3.29 33.64
N ALA A 308 1.83 -3.96 33.57
CA ALA A 308 0.73 -3.88 34.53
C ALA A 308 1.05 -4.58 35.85
N THR A 309 2.13 -4.18 36.52
CA THR A 309 2.45 -4.59 37.90
C THR A 309 1.40 -4.05 38.88
N VAL A 310 1.35 -4.60 40.09
CA VAL A 310 0.43 -4.13 41.14
C VAL A 310 0.62 -2.63 41.41
N ASP A 311 1.86 -2.16 41.47
CA ASP A 311 2.16 -0.73 41.71
C ASP A 311 1.71 0.14 40.53
N PHE A 312 1.92 -0.31 39.30
CA PHE A 312 1.41 0.36 38.11
C PHE A 312 -0.12 0.47 38.12
N LEU A 313 -0.79 -0.65 38.41
CA LEU A 313 -2.25 -0.71 38.50
C LEU A 313 -2.80 0.21 39.60
N LYS A 314 -2.12 0.30 40.76
CA LYS A 314 -2.48 1.26 41.83
C LYS A 314 -2.40 2.71 41.34
N LYS A 315 -1.35 3.04 40.59
CA LYS A 315 -1.10 4.37 40.07
C LYS A 315 -2.13 4.81 39.03
N TYR A 316 -2.55 3.89 38.17
CA TYR A 316 -3.38 4.16 37.00
C TYR A 316 -4.77 3.51 37.04
N LYS A 317 -5.25 3.08 38.21
CA LYS A 317 -6.52 2.37 38.40
C LYS A 317 -7.73 3.09 37.81
N ASP A 318 -7.73 4.43 37.77
CA ASP A 318 -8.83 5.25 37.29
C ASP A 318 -8.74 5.56 35.79
N ALA A 319 -7.58 5.30 35.16
CA ALA A 319 -7.35 5.47 33.73
C ALA A 319 -7.59 4.17 32.95
N ILE A 320 -7.55 3.03 33.62
CA ILE A 320 -7.69 1.69 33.01
C ILE A 320 -9.16 1.28 32.99
N SER A 321 -9.63 0.81 31.81
CA SER A 321 -10.89 0.06 31.70
C SER A 321 -10.68 -1.33 32.32
N TRP A 322 -11.23 -1.56 33.52
CA TRP A 322 -11.10 -2.84 34.21
C TRP A 322 -11.81 -3.99 33.52
N ASP A 323 -12.87 -3.74 32.77
CA ASP A 323 -13.57 -4.78 31.99
C ASP A 323 -12.63 -5.31 30.89
N ASP A 324 -12.04 -4.39 30.11
CA ASP A 324 -11.09 -4.74 29.05
C ASP A 324 -9.79 -5.35 29.62
N PHE A 325 -9.30 -4.82 30.73
CA PHE A 325 -8.11 -5.34 31.40
C PHE A 325 -8.32 -6.78 31.88
N ASN A 326 -9.47 -7.07 32.50
CA ASN A 326 -9.81 -8.41 32.93
C ASN A 326 -9.86 -9.41 31.77
N GLU A 327 -10.40 -9.04 30.62
CA GLU A 327 -10.41 -9.91 29.43
C GLU A 327 -8.99 -10.20 28.91
N ARG A 328 -8.09 -9.22 29.01
CA ARG A 328 -6.67 -9.37 28.62
C ARG A 328 -5.87 -10.17 29.64
N LEU A 329 -6.11 -9.94 30.93
CA LEU A 329 -5.47 -10.67 32.03
C LEU A 329 -5.95 -12.12 32.06
N GLY A 330 -7.23 -12.36 31.83
CA GLY A 330 -7.86 -13.68 31.90
C GLY A 330 -7.63 -14.33 33.26
N VAL A 331 -7.14 -15.56 33.25
CA VAL A 331 -6.90 -16.33 34.45
C VAL A 331 -5.55 -16.07 35.16
N ASP A 332 -4.77 -15.11 34.63
CA ASP A 332 -3.41 -14.80 35.12
C ASP A 332 -3.39 -13.90 36.37
N VAL A 333 -4.43 -13.95 37.17
CA VAL A 333 -4.58 -13.19 38.42
C VAL A 333 -3.66 -13.72 39.50
N SER A 334 -2.78 -12.86 40.06
CA SER A 334 -1.93 -13.21 41.19
C SER A 334 -2.61 -12.95 42.53
N THR A 335 -2.06 -13.50 43.62
CA THR A 335 -2.54 -13.27 44.99
C THR A 335 -2.47 -11.79 45.37
N GLU A 336 -1.40 -11.10 45.00
CA GLU A 336 -1.20 -9.69 45.25
C GLU A 336 -2.23 -8.84 44.50
N MET A 337 -2.50 -9.13 43.22
CA MET A 337 -3.56 -8.48 42.45
C MET A 337 -4.93 -8.68 43.08
N LEU A 338 -5.24 -9.89 43.54
CA LEU A 338 -6.49 -10.20 44.21
C LEU A 338 -6.65 -9.40 45.52
N GLN A 339 -5.59 -9.28 46.31
CA GLN A 339 -5.65 -8.54 47.58
C GLN A 339 -5.93 -7.06 47.39
N GLU A 340 -5.36 -6.44 46.35
CA GLU A 340 -5.47 -5.01 46.08
C GLU A 340 -6.71 -4.63 45.27
N PHE A 341 -7.11 -5.47 44.32
CA PHE A 341 -8.13 -5.12 43.33
C PHE A 341 -9.35 -6.06 43.33
N ALA A 342 -9.68 -6.67 44.48
CA ALA A 342 -10.79 -7.61 44.64
C ALA A 342 -12.15 -7.13 44.15
N ASN A 343 -12.36 -5.79 44.05
CA ASN A 343 -13.63 -5.20 43.58
C ASN A 343 -13.63 -4.89 42.09
N GLN A 344 -12.47 -4.86 41.45
CA GLN A 344 -12.29 -4.54 40.03
C GLN A 344 -12.07 -5.82 39.18
N LEU A 345 -11.59 -6.90 39.80
CA LEU A 345 -11.30 -8.14 39.11
C LEU A 345 -12.54 -8.95 38.73
N ASN A 346 -12.48 -9.63 37.59
CA ASN A 346 -13.51 -10.55 37.17
C ASN A 346 -13.37 -11.88 37.97
N TRP A 347 -14.28 -12.09 38.90
CA TRP A 347 -14.23 -13.24 39.83
C TRP A 347 -14.33 -14.60 39.16
N ARG A 348 -14.85 -14.68 37.95
CA ARG A 348 -14.83 -15.92 37.18
C ARG A 348 -13.38 -16.31 36.83
N PHE A 349 -12.58 -15.36 36.32
CA PHE A 349 -11.17 -15.59 36.01
C PHE A 349 -10.36 -15.82 37.29
N VAL A 350 -10.65 -15.05 38.34
CA VAL A 350 -10.03 -15.23 39.65
C VAL A 350 -10.23 -16.69 40.17
N SER A 351 -11.46 -17.21 40.02
CA SER A 351 -11.77 -18.58 40.48
C SER A 351 -11.04 -19.69 39.69
N GLN A 352 -10.60 -19.40 38.48
CA GLN A 352 -9.86 -20.31 37.60
C GLN A 352 -8.33 -20.16 37.70
N SER A 353 -7.85 -19.09 38.36
CA SER A 353 -6.43 -18.78 38.39
C SER A 353 -5.58 -19.91 39.03
N GLN A 354 -4.41 -20.15 38.41
CA GLN A 354 -3.38 -21.04 38.92
C GLN A 354 -2.23 -20.28 39.62
N LYS A 355 -2.29 -18.94 39.62
CA LYS A 355 -1.26 -18.06 40.19
C LYS A 355 -1.62 -17.53 41.59
N ILE A 356 -2.82 -17.83 42.07
CA ILE A 356 -3.25 -17.49 43.41
C ILE A 356 -2.78 -18.61 44.35
N THR A 357 -2.21 -18.20 45.49
CA THR A 357 -1.97 -19.09 46.63
C THR A 357 -3.25 -19.14 47.46
N PHE A 358 -3.97 -20.25 47.39
CA PHE A 358 -5.23 -20.43 48.08
C PHE A 358 -5.01 -20.87 49.54
N THR A 359 -5.72 -20.19 50.44
CA THR A 359 -5.84 -20.59 51.85
C THR A 359 -7.30 -20.63 52.24
N GLU A 360 -7.65 -21.43 53.23
CA GLU A 360 -9.04 -21.48 53.74
C GLU A 360 -9.52 -20.10 54.17
N GLU A 361 -8.64 -19.29 54.78
CA GLU A 361 -8.95 -17.92 55.18
C GLU A 361 -9.27 -17.04 53.96
N LEU A 362 -8.49 -17.11 52.86
CA LEU A 362 -8.72 -16.37 51.66
C LEU A 362 -10.06 -16.76 51.03
N VAL A 363 -10.35 -18.05 50.93
CA VAL A 363 -11.61 -18.54 50.37
C VAL A 363 -12.81 -18.07 51.20
N ARG A 364 -12.75 -18.15 52.52
CA ARG A 364 -13.80 -17.62 53.40
C ARG A 364 -13.96 -16.10 53.34
N LYS A 365 -12.85 -15.36 53.21
CA LYS A 365 -12.86 -13.90 53.12
C LYS A 365 -13.71 -13.37 51.94
N TYR A 366 -13.73 -14.10 50.83
CA TYR A 366 -14.44 -13.72 49.60
C TYR A 366 -15.52 -14.75 49.21
N GLU A 367 -16.13 -15.39 50.18
CA GLU A 367 -17.05 -16.51 50.04
C GLU A 367 -18.23 -16.19 49.09
N ASP A 368 -18.71 -14.96 49.08
CA ASP A 368 -19.81 -14.43 48.27
C ASP A 368 -19.43 -14.09 46.85
N LYS A 369 -18.13 -14.02 46.52
CA LYS A 369 -17.64 -13.57 45.20
C LYS A 369 -17.18 -14.73 44.31
N TRP A 370 -16.81 -15.90 44.90
CA TRP A 370 -16.31 -17.03 44.12
C TRP A 370 -17.33 -17.61 43.17
N PHE A 371 -16.89 -17.93 41.96
CA PHE A 371 -17.60 -18.81 41.06
C PHE A 371 -17.30 -20.23 41.49
N TRP A 372 -18.10 -20.74 42.40
CA TRP A 372 -17.88 -22.04 43.09
C TRP A 372 -17.72 -23.22 42.12
N SER A 373 -18.41 -23.19 40.97
CA SER A 373 -18.26 -24.22 39.94
C SER A 373 -16.86 -24.27 39.35
N GLU A 374 -16.24 -23.11 39.16
CA GLU A 374 -14.89 -22.96 38.62
C GLU A 374 -13.85 -23.27 39.73
N LEU A 375 -14.09 -22.76 40.95
CA LEU A 375 -13.23 -22.94 42.09
C LEU A 375 -13.11 -24.41 42.51
N MET A 376 -14.23 -25.17 42.51
CA MET A 376 -14.25 -26.62 42.82
C MET A 376 -13.50 -27.45 41.78
N GLN A 377 -13.35 -26.96 40.56
CA GLN A 377 -12.59 -27.65 39.50
C GLN A 377 -11.14 -27.15 39.38
N ASN A 378 -10.78 -26.15 40.18
CA ASN A 378 -9.45 -25.57 40.13
C ASN A 378 -8.44 -26.47 40.82
N ILE A 379 -7.48 -27.02 40.07
CA ILE A 379 -6.46 -27.96 40.58
C ILE A 379 -5.61 -27.28 41.65
N LYS A 380 -5.26 -26.02 41.47
CA LYS A 380 -4.43 -25.27 42.42
C LYS A 380 -5.09 -25.14 43.79
N VAL A 381 -6.40 -24.93 43.83
CA VAL A 381 -7.16 -24.91 45.09
C VAL A 381 -7.10 -26.27 45.82
N GLN A 382 -7.21 -27.36 45.09
CA GLN A 382 -7.14 -28.71 45.63
C GLN A 382 -5.73 -29.07 46.13
N GLU A 383 -4.70 -28.56 45.46
CA GLU A 383 -3.31 -28.71 45.91
C GLU A 383 -3.00 -27.89 47.17
N ASP A 384 -3.47 -26.64 47.21
CA ASP A 384 -3.17 -25.72 48.32
C ASP A 384 -4.01 -26.01 49.57
N ILE A 385 -5.24 -26.49 49.42
CA ILE A 385 -6.16 -26.76 50.54
C ILE A 385 -6.57 -28.24 50.48
N PRO A 386 -5.87 -29.12 51.24
CA PRO A 386 -6.27 -30.52 51.37
C PRO A 386 -7.72 -30.62 51.88
N ASP A 387 -8.50 -31.52 51.30
CA ASP A 387 -9.91 -31.74 51.67
C ASP A 387 -10.87 -30.56 51.33
N PHE A 388 -10.48 -29.66 50.40
CA PHE A 388 -11.24 -28.51 50.02
C PHE A 388 -12.73 -28.79 49.76
N GLU A 389 -13.03 -29.87 49.06
CA GLU A 389 -14.40 -30.24 48.73
C GLU A 389 -15.26 -30.59 49.96
N ASN A 390 -14.67 -31.13 51.03
CA ASN A 390 -15.37 -31.45 52.28
C ASN A 390 -15.55 -30.18 53.15
N ILE A 391 -14.48 -29.35 53.23
CA ILE A 391 -14.51 -28.09 54.00
C ILE A 391 -15.57 -27.17 53.48
N PHE A 392 -15.74 -27.10 52.15
CA PHE A 392 -16.70 -26.23 51.48
C PHE A 392 -17.88 -27.01 50.86
N ALA A 393 -18.26 -28.14 51.44
CA ALA A 393 -19.33 -29.02 50.97
C ALA A 393 -20.68 -28.32 50.77
N ASN A 394 -20.97 -27.25 51.53
CA ASN A 394 -22.16 -26.46 51.40
C ASN A 394 -22.26 -25.70 50.04
N HIS A 395 -21.13 -25.46 49.41
CA HIS A 395 -21.03 -24.80 48.11
C HIS A 395 -20.95 -25.82 46.96
N ARG A 396 -20.93 -27.11 47.25
CA ARG A 396 -21.04 -28.20 46.27
C ARG A 396 -22.43 -28.23 45.62
N SER A 397 -23.42 -27.67 46.29
CA SER A 397 -24.78 -27.66 45.82
C SER A 397 -24.95 -26.57 44.77
N VAL A 398 -25.05 -27.02 43.56
CA VAL A 398 -26.02 -26.49 42.65
C VAL A 398 -25.68 -25.10 42.07
N VAL A 399 -24.63 -25.07 41.30
CA VAL A 399 -24.83 -24.31 40.07
C VAL A 399 -25.85 -25.10 39.27
N THR A 400 -27.16 -24.82 39.48
CA THR A 400 -28.20 -25.43 38.70
C THR A 400 -27.90 -25.11 37.23
N PHE A 401 -28.31 -25.96 36.33
CA PHE A 401 -28.26 -25.72 34.89
C PHE A 401 -28.78 -24.31 34.52
N THR A 402 -29.72 -23.82 35.28
CA THR A 402 -30.33 -22.48 35.17
C THR A 402 -29.36 -21.36 35.54
N ASP A 403 -28.53 -21.53 36.57
CA ASP A 403 -27.56 -20.50 36.98
C ASP A 403 -26.41 -20.40 35.99
N ARG A 404 -25.96 -21.50 35.40
CA ARG A 404 -25.01 -21.50 34.28
C ARG A 404 -25.56 -20.80 33.02
N ILE A 405 -26.85 -20.95 32.74
CA ILE A 405 -27.49 -20.23 31.61
C ILE A 405 -27.51 -18.74 31.88
N LYS A 406 -27.81 -18.30 33.09
CA LYS A 406 -27.82 -16.87 33.45
C LYS A 406 -26.43 -16.20 33.32
N GLU A 407 -25.36 -16.95 33.59
CA GLU A 407 -23.99 -16.46 33.41
C GLU A 407 -23.66 -16.16 31.94
N TYR A 408 -24.20 -16.95 31.00
CA TYR A 408 -23.87 -16.85 29.57
C TYR A 408 -24.80 -15.98 28.74
N SER A 409 -25.92 -15.54 29.30
CA SER A 409 -26.92 -14.80 28.55
C SER A 409 -27.72 -13.85 29.44
N SER A 410 -27.79 -12.59 29.05
CA SER A 410 -28.76 -11.62 29.61
C SER A 410 -30.20 -12.04 29.41
N ASN A 411 -30.45 -13.01 28.52
CA ASN A 411 -31.74 -13.66 28.32
C ASN A 411 -31.56 -15.18 28.50
N PRO A 412 -31.93 -15.76 29.67
CA PRO A 412 -31.70 -17.15 30.00
C PRO A 412 -32.63 -18.10 29.23
N CYS A 413 -32.53 -18.12 27.92
CA CYS A 413 -33.25 -19.00 27.03
C CYS A 413 -32.37 -20.10 26.49
N ILE A 414 -32.97 -21.27 26.32
CA ILE A 414 -32.38 -22.39 25.59
C ILE A 414 -32.97 -22.42 24.21
N TYR A 415 -32.13 -22.51 23.21
CA TYR A 415 -32.54 -22.54 21.80
C TYR A 415 -32.46 -23.98 21.29
N HIS A 416 -33.54 -24.42 20.61
CA HIS A 416 -33.57 -25.68 19.89
C HIS A 416 -33.93 -25.39 18.43
N PHE A 417 -33.01 -25.75 17.54
CA PHE A 417 -33.18 -25.55 16.11
C PHE A 417 -33.74 -26.82 15.47
N THR A 418 -34.84 -26.69 14.80
CA THR A 418 -35.48 -27.78 14.07
C THR A 418 -36.21 -27.24 12.85
N HIS A 419 -36.53 -28.14 11.92
CA HIS A 419 -37.35 -27.73 10.77
C HIS A 419 -38.74 -27.29 11.22
N PHE A 420 -39.34 -26.31 10.54
CA PHE A 420 -40.61 -25.69 10.92
C PHE A 420 -41.74 -26.70 11.23
N TYR A 421 -41.85 -27.75 10.40
CA TYR A 421 -42.89 -28.80 10.64
C TYR A 421 -42.62 -29.64 11.90
N ASN A 422 -41.38 -29.88 12.23
CA ASN A 422 -41.01 -30.54 13.50
C ASN A 422 -41.29 -29.62 14.69
N ALA A 423 -41.06 -28.29 14.52
CA ALA A 423 -41.39 -27.32 15.57
C ALA A 423 -42.89 -27.30 15.92
N ILE A 424 -43.78 -27.47 14.95
CA ILE A 424 -45.23 -27.57 15.18
C ILE A 424 -45.52 -28.77 16.09
N ASP A 425 -44.92 -29.92 15.85
CA ASP A 425 -45.15 -31.12 16.64
C ASP A 425 -44.53 -31.00 18.04
N VAL A 426 -43.39 -30.34 18.20
CA VAL A 426 -42.81 -29.98 19.50
C VAL A 426 -43.80 -29.11 20.31
N ILE A 427 -44.39 -28.08 19.69
CA ILE A 427 -45.34 -27.19 20.34
C ILE A 427 -46.60 -27.97 20.75
N ARG A 428 -47.14 -28.80 19.86
CA ARG A 428 -48.34 -29.61 20.12
C ARG A 428 -48.16 -30.64 21.21
N SER A 429 -47.02 -31.36 21.17
CA SER A 429 -46.71 -32.42 22.13
C SER A 429 -46.14 -31.89 23.46
N ARG A 430 -45.66 -30.63 23.47
CA ARG A 430 -44.89 -30.03 24.57
C ARG A 430 -43.66 -30.84 24.97
N LYS A 431 -43.07 -31.56 24.01
CA LYS A 431 -41.91 -32.43 24.21
C LYS A 431 -40.89 -32.21 23.13
N ILE A 432 -39.60 -32.04 23.53
CA ILE A 432 -38.46 -32.07 22.63
C ILE A 432 -37.85 -33.46 22.78
N LEU A 433 -37.86 -34.24 21.71
CA LEU A 433 -37.37 -35.59 21.68
C LEU A 433 -35.97 -35.64 21.05
N SER A 434 -35.20 -36.64 21.43
CA SER A 434 -34.01 -36.98 20.65
C SER A 434 -34.39 -37.44 19.24
N ARG A 435 -33.48 -37.38 18.28
CA ARG A 435 -33.73 -37.84 16.91
C ARG A 435 -34.21 -39.27 16.88
N ASP A 436 -33.50 -40.17 17.55
CA ASP A 436 -33.83 -41.60 17.60
C ASP A 436 -35.24 -41.81 18.16
N ARG A 437 -35.57 -41.09 19.22
CA ARG A 437 -36.94 -41.24 19.84
C ARG A 437 -38.03 -40.67 18.99
N ALA A 438 -37.78 -39.57 18.26
CA ALA A 438 -38.73 -39.00 17.32
C ALA A 438 -38.96 -39.93 16.12
N GLU A 439 -37.92 -40.61 15.64
CA GLU A 439 -38.00 -41.61 14.57
C GLU A 439 -38.79 -42.84 15.00
N GLU A 440 -38.48 -43.42 16.19
CA GLU A 440 -39.22 -44.52 16.75
C GLU A 440 -40.71 -44.27 16.90
N LEU A 441 -41.09 -43.05 17.20
CA LEU A 441 -42.48 -42.61 17.36
C LEU A 441 -43.16 -42.16 16.07
N GLY A 442 -42.44 -42.17 14.92
CA GLY A 442 -42.93 -41.70 13.63
C GLY A 442 -43.19 -40.19 13.57
N LEU A 443 -42.56 -39.43 14.45
CA LEU A 443 -42.74 -37.97 14.55
C LEU A 443 -41.67 -37.16 13.82
N LEU A 444 -40.64 -37.81 13.29
CA LEU A 444 -39.57 -37.14 12.54
C LEU A 444 -40.06 -36.94 11.08
N LYS A 445 -40.54 -35.76 10.78
CA LYS A 445 -41.04 -35.43 9.42
C LYS A 445 -39.98 -34.92 8.50
N TYR A 446 -39.02 -34.17 9.02
CA TYR A 446 -37.92 -33.58 8.27
C TYR A 446 -36.61 -33.74 9.04
N ASP A 447 -35.66 -34.36 8.42
CA ASP A 447 -34.33 -34.53 8.93
C ASP A 447 -33.36 -33.63 8.16
N SER A 448 -32.96 -32.51 8.79
CA SER A 448 -32.00 -31.56 8.21
C SER A 448 -30.57 -31.79 8.72
N ALA A 449 -30.31 -32.94 9.37
CA ALA A 449 -28.97 -33.26 9.83
C ALA A 449 -28.02 -33.53 8.68
N GLY A 450 -26.90 -32.82 8.61
CA GLY A 450 -25.85 -33.05 7.61
C GLY A 450 -25.20 -34.43 7.76
N SER A 451 -24.56 -34.89 6.68
CA SER A 451 -23.98 -36.26 6.57
C SER A 451 -23.02 -36.66 7.70
N VAL A 452 -22.40 -35.71 8.37
CA VAL A 452 -21.52 -35.95 9.52
C VAL A 452 -22.32 -36.40 10.75
N VAL A 453 -23.53 -35.91 10.93
CA VAL A 453 -24.41 -36.26 12.06
C VAL A 453 -24.98 -37.66 11.89
N PHE A 454 -25.26 -38.09 10.66
CA PHE A 454 -25.71 -39.45 10.35
C PHE A 454 -24.71 -40.55 10.74
N ARG A 455 -23.43 -40.22 10.83
CA ARG A 455 -22.35 -41.18 11.18
C ARG A 455 -22.14 -41.34 12.70
N SER A 456 -22.78 -40.49 13.52
CA SER A 456 -22.56 -40.43 14.96
C SER A 456 -23.76 -40.97 15.74
N ASN A 457 -23.87 -42.31 15.87
CA ASN A 457 -24.95 -42.97 16.58
C ASN A 457 -25.18 -42.48 18.02
N LYS A 458 -24.15 -42.01 18.73
CA LYS A 458 -24.28 -41.53 20.12
C LYS A 458 -25.01 -40.16 20.18
N ALA A 459 -24.86 -39.33 19.21
CA ALA A 459 -25.45 -37.98 19.21
C ALA A 459 -26.99 -37.99 18.98
N HIS A 460 -27.53 -39.03 18.35
CA HIS A 460 -28.96 -39.14 18.05
C HIS A 460 -29.82 -39.51 19.26
N LYS A 461 -29.19 -40.02 20.30
CA LYS A 461 -29.89 -40.38 21.55
C LYS A 461 -30.23 -39.21 22.45
N PHE A 462 -29.70 -38.03 22.13
CA PHE A 462 -29.87 -36.84 22.94
C PHE A 462 -30.56 -35.70 22.13
N ALA A 463 -31.45 -34.96 22.80
CA ALA A 463 -31.95 -33.70 22.26
C ALA A 463 -30.84 -32.63 22.38
N ARG A 464 -30.64 -31.85 21.34
CA ARG A 464 -29.59 -30.83 21.29
C ARG A 464 -30.16 -29.43 21.57
N PHE A 465 -29.47 -28.71 22.44
CA PHE A 465 -29.82 -27.36 22.82
C PHE A 465 -28.63 -26.44 22.65
N TYR A 466 -28.92 -25.19 22.39
CA TYR A 466 -27.92 -24.14 22.19
C TYR A 466 -28.23 -22.97 23.12
N PHE A 467 -27.19 -22.33 23.61
CA PHE A 467 -27.31 -21.17 24.50
C PHE A 467 -27.28 -19.83 23.77
N ARG A 468 -27.04 -19.84 22.44
CA ARG A 468 -27.02 -18.65 21.59
C ARG A 468 -27.96 -18.85 20.40
N PRO A 469 -28.62 -17.76 19.92
CA PRO A 469 -29.53 -17.85 18.76
C PRO A 469 -28.81 -18.17 17.46
N CYS A 470 -27.52 -17.80 17.32
CA CYS A 470 -26.72 -18.08 16.11
C CYS A 470 -25.54 -18.98 16.44
N THR A 471 -25.53 -20.19 15.91
CA THR A 471 -24.44 -21.16 16.05
C THR A 471 -23.76 -21.42 14.70
N PRO A 472 -22.50 -21.91 14.66
CA PRO A 472 -21.83 -22.22 13.41
C PRO A 472 -22.57 -23.21 12.50
N THR A 473 -23.55 -23.93 13.03
CA THR A 473 -24.37 -24.88 12.25
C THR A 473 -25.57 -24.24 11.55
N GLN A 474 -25.75 -22.94 11.68
CA GLN A 474 -26.82 -22.18 11.01
C GLN A 474 -26.39 -21.48 9.71
N TYR A 475 -25.10 -21.57 9.37
CA TYR A 475 -24.52 -21.01 8.15
C TYR A 475 -24.14 -22.10 7.16
#